data_80f2ed7f7dbce39de4f798288a408011
#
_entry.id   80f2ed7f7dbce39de4f798288a408011
#
_cell.length_a   1.000
_cell.length_b   1.000
_cell.length_c   1.000
_cell.angle_alpha   90.00
_cell.angle_beta   90.00
_cell.angle_gamma   90.00
#
_symmetry.space_group_name_H-M   'P 1'
#
loop_
_entity.id
_entity.type
_entity.pdbx_description
1 polymer ?
#
loop_
_entity_poly.entity_id
_entity_poly.type
_entity_poly.pdbx_seq_one_letter_code
_entity_poly.pdbx_strand_id
1 'polypeptide(L)'
;EDKDYANTAVFISHAHLDHTRMLNYLDPSIPLYTLKETKMIVNSLNRNGVFLLPSPFEDDTFTREMIGLDAGDVIKVGEIEVEIVRVDHDAYGAAALIIKTPGHHITYTGDLRLHGHNAEDTIEFCKKAKHTDILMMEGVSISFGDRKEVEDEIKPENEEDVIRHIARLEQENPNRQITFNGYPANVRRFEKIVEGTSRTVVLEATMAALLKEVFQKDAHYYYRDGAPKLDELDPTLEISYQTLLEDTSKYLWQAVDHFERLQEGSLYIHSDAQPLGDFDPNYQPFLDLLAEKHIEFVRLSCSGHAKPDDLDRIIAMIEPKCLVPIHTLKPELLVN
;
A
#
# COMPACT_ATOMS: atom_id res chain seq x y z
N GLU A 1 -22.69 -9.50 -29.91
CA GLU A 1 -23.92 -9.28 -29.13
C GLU A 1 -23.66 -8.07 -28.23
N ASP A 2 -24.54 -7.04 -28.35
CA ASP A 2 -24.48 -5.86 -27.46
C ASP A 2 -24.80 -6.33 -26.05
N LYS A 3 -23.80 -6.31 -25.18
CA LYS A 3 -23.95 -6.63 -23.76
C LYS A 3 -24.52 -5.41 -23.05
N ASP A 4 -25.59 -5.59 -22.30
CA ASP A 4 -26.19 -4.55 -21.47
C ASP A 4 -25.60 -4.61 -20.05
N TYR A 5 -24.87 -3.57 -19.66
CA TYR A 5 -24.28 -3.42 -18.33
C TYR A 5 -25.01 -2.39 -17.46
N ALA A 6 -26.27 -2.04 -17.80
CA ALA A 6 -27.03 -0.99 -17.10
C ALA A 6 -27.15 -1.21 -15.57
N ASN A 7 -27.09 -2.47 -15.12
CA ASN A 7 -27.14 -2.84 -13.69
C ASN A 7 -25.84 -3.51 -13.24
N THR A 8 -24.70 -3.02 -13.73
CA THR A 8 -23.39 -3.57 -13.39
C THR A 8 -22.47 -2.45 -12.90
N ALA A 9 -21.71 -2.72 -11.85
CA ALA A 9 -20.65 -1.86 -11.37
C ALA A 9 -19.51 -2.69 -10.80
N VAL A 10 -18.31 -2.14 -10.80
CA VAL A 10 -17.14 -2.73 -10.14
C VAL A 10 -16.67 -1.78 -9.05
N PHE A 11 -16.41 -2.32 -7.87
CA PHE A 11 -15.85 -1.61 -6.74
C PHE A 11 -14.43 -2.13 -6.48
N ILE A 12 -13.47 -1.22 -6.44
CA ILE A 12 -12.06 -1.53 -6.21
C ILE A 12 -11.77 -1.25 -4.75
N SER A 13 -11.30 -2.26 -4.02
CA SER A 13 -11.01 -2.14 -2.60
C SER A 13 -9.76 -1.31 -2.32
N HIS A 14 -8.64 -1.53 -3.03
CA HIS A 14 -7.37 -0.86 -2.77
C HIS A 14 -6.39 -0.97 -3.94
N ALA A 15 -5.24 -0.29 -3.83
CA ALA A 15 -4.26 -0.08 -4.91
C ALA A 15 -3.15 -1.15 -4.95
N HIS A 16 -3.42 -2.43 -4.65
CA HIS A 16 -2.47 -3.50 -4.90
C HIS A 16 -2.64 -4.13 -6.29
N LEU A 17 -1.57 -4.73 -6.82
CA LEU A 17 -1.55 -5.29 -8.19
C LEU A 17 -2.56 -6.39 -8.39
N ASP A 18 -2.69 -7.31 -7.44
CA ASP A 18 -3.61 -8.45 -7.50
C ASP A 18 -5.09 -8.02 -7.47
N HIS A 19 -5.39 -6.79 -7.02
CA HIS A 19 -6.72 -6.21 -7.02
C HIS A 19 -7.00 -5.25 -8.19
N THR A 20 -5.95 -4.75 -8.87
CA THR A 20 -6.11 -3.66 -9.85
C THR A 20 -5.52 -3.92 -11.23
N ARG A 21 -4.52 -4.80 -11.35
CA ARG A 21 -3.71 -4.96 -12.58
C ARG A 21 -4.53 -5.16 -13.86
N MET A 22 -5.70 -5.79 -13.76
CA MET A 22 -6.56 -6.14 -14.88
C MET A 22 -7.68 -5.13 -15.18
N LEU A 23 -7.69 -3.95 -14.53
CA LEU A 23 -8.80 -2.99 -14.66
C LEU A 23 -9.06 -2.57 -16.11
N ASN A 24 -8.03 -2.43 -16.93
CA ASN A 24 -8.15 -2.06 -18.34
C ASN A 24 -8.80 -3.17 -19.22
N TYR A 25 -9.03 -4.38 -18.69
CA TYR A 25 -9.71 -5.48 -19.36
C TYR A 25 -11.22 -5.48 -19.14
N LEU A 26 -11.72 -4.63 -18.26
CA LEU A 26 -13.16 -4.47 -18.06
C LEU A 26 -13.76 -3.65 -19.21
N ASP A 27 -14.97 -3.99 -19.63
CA ASP A 27 -15.70 -3.25 -20.66
C ASP A 27 -15.79 -1.76 -20.28
N PRO A 28 -15.44 -0.82 -21.19
CA PRO A 28 -15.41 0.61 -20.89
C PRO A 28 -16.73 1.20 -20.39
N SER A 29 -17.86 0.57 -20.65
CA SER A 29 -19.18 1.01 -20.20
C SER A 29 -19.50 0.65 -18.74
N ILE A 30 -18.75 -0.25 -18.11
CA ILE A 30 -18.93 -0.61 -16.71
C ILE A 30 -18.32 0.46 -15.80
N PRO A 31 -19.08 1.13 -14.92
CA PRO A 31 -18.50 2.10 -13.99
C PRO A 31 -17.62 1.43 -12.95
N LEU A 32 -16.45 2.06 -12.67
CA LEU A 32 -15.50 1.63 -11.64
C LEU A 32 -15.54 2.62 -10.48
N TYR A 33 -15.86 2.14 -9.28
CA TYR A 33 -15.91 2.93 -8.06
C TYR A 33 -14.78 2.54 -7.10
N THR A 34 -14.20 3.53 -6.42
CA THR A 34 -13.19 3.32 -5.38
C THR A 34 -13.11 4.54 -4.47
N LEU A 35 -12.40 4.47 -3.36
CA LEU A 35 -12.08 5.68 -2.58
C LEU A 35 -11.18 6.62 -3.38
N LYS A 36 -11.30 7.92 -3.16
CA LYS A 36 -10.50 8.97 -3.84
C LYS A 36 -9.01 8.71 -3.71
N GLU A 37 -8.54 8.29 -2.55
CA GLU A 37 -7.13 8.01 -2.27
C GLU A 37 -6.63 6.82 -3.10
N THR A 38 -7.39 5.74 -3.18
CA THR A 38 -7.05 4.60 -4.05
C THR A 38 -6.97 5.02 -5.51
N LYS A 39 -7.92 5.86 -5.99
CA LYS A 39 -7.87 6.44 -7.36
C LYS A 39 -6.57 7.23 -7.58
N MET A 40 -6.20 8.11 -6.66
CA MET A 40 -4.98 8.93 -6.75
C MET A 40 -3.74 8.02 -6.83
N ILE A 41 -3.65 7.02 -5.96
CA ILE A 41 -2.52 6.09 -5.91
C ILE A 41 -2.41 5.28 -7.21
N VAL A 42 -3.48 4.63 -7.66
CA VAL A 42 -3.47 3.85 -8.92
C VAL A 42 -3.08 4.71 -10.10
N ASN A 43 -3.63 5.93 -10.21
CA ASN A 43 -3.29 6.85 -11.28
C ASN A 43 -1.83 7.28 -11.23
N SER A 44 -1.29 7.59 -10.05
CA SER A 44 0.11 7.95 -9.86
C SER A 44 1.04 6.79 -10.23
N LEU A 45 0.77 5.60 -9.71
CA LEU A 45 1.57 4.41 -10.01
C LEU A 45 1.56 4.08 -11.51
N ASN A 46 0.42 4.24 -12.18
CA ASN A 46 0.30 3.97 -13.60
C ASN A 46 1.01 5.03 -14.47
N ARG A 47 0.98 6.32 -14.08
CA ARG A 47 1.74 7.40 -14.75
C ARG A 47 3.26 7.20 -14.65
N ASN A 48 3.73 6.67 -13.54
CA ASN A 48 5.15 6.56 -13.21
C ASN A 48 5.77 5.20 -13.57
N GLY A 49 4.97 4.27 -14.10
CA GLY A 49 5.41 2.94 -14.52
C GLY A 49 4.26 2.13 -15.13
N VAL A 50 4.56 0.92 -15.54
CA VAL A 50 3.55 -0.01 -16.05
C VAL A 50 2.90 -0.72 -14.85
N PHE A 51 1.92 -0.09 -14.22
CA PHE A 51 1.19 -0.65 -13.10
C PHE A 51 -0.01 -1.50 -13.58
N LEU A 52 -0.87 -0.94 -14.43
CA LEU A 52 -1.96 -1.66 -15.05
C LEU A 52 -1.50 -2.33 -16.35
N LEU A 53 -2.11 -3.47 -16.70
CA LEU A 53 -1.90 -4.07 -18.02
C LEU A 53 -2.53 -3.18 -19.12
N PRO A 54 -1.92 -3.13 -20.32
CA PRO A 54 -2.51 -2.40 -21.45
C PRO A 54 -3.93 -2.86 -21.73
N SER A 55 -4.80 -1.94 -22.18
CA SER A 55 -6.17 -2.26 -22.55
C SER A 55 -6.21 -3.11 -23.83
N PRO A 56 -7.01 -4.18 -23.87
CA PRO A 56 -7.27 -4.89 -25.13
C PRO A 56 -8.26 -4.18 -26.04
N PHE A 57 -8.92 -3.10 -25.56
CA PHE A 57 -9.96 -2.37 -26.27
C PHE A 57 -9.51 -1.03 -26.83
N GLU A 58 -8.45 -0.45 -26.23
CA GLU A 58 -7.94 0.89 -26.48
C GLU A 58 -6.43 0.85 -26.74
N ASP A 59 -5.80 2.01 -26.91
CA ASP A 59 -4.36 2.09 -27.05
C ASP A 59 -3.59 1.77 -25.76
N ASP A 60 -2.30 1.55 -25.86
CA ASP A 60 -1.43 1.16 -24.74
C ASP A 60 -1.35 2.21 -23.61
N THR A 61 -1.76 3.45 -23.88
CA THR A 61 -1.75 4.55 -22.90
C THR A 61 -3.07 4.68 -22.14
N PHE A 62 -4.09 3.95 -22.57
CA PHE A 62 -5.42 4.01 -21.95
C PHE A 62 -5.39 3.52 -20.51
N THR A 63 -5.95 4.31 -19.62
CA THR A 63 -6.23 3.94 -18.23
C THR A 63 -7.72 4.10 -17.97
N ARG A 64 -8.36 3.06 -17.46
CA ARG A 64 -9.78 3.10 -17.07
C ARG A 64 -10.03 4.25 -16.10
N GLU A 65 -11.04 5.04 -16.41
CA GLU A 65 -11.51 6.05 -15.47
C GLU A 65 -12.15 5.39 -14.25
N MET A 66 -11.76 5.83 -13.06
CA MET A 66 -12.34 5.43 -11.79
C MET A 66 -13.12 6.60 -11.20
N ILE A 67 -14.29 6.32 -10.65
CA ILE A 67 -15.11 7.29 -9.92
C ILE A 67 -14.66 7.25 -8.45
N GLY A 68 -14.03 8.34 -7.99
CA GLY A 68 -13.57 8.49 -6.62
C GLY A 68 -14.71 8.85 -5.68
N LEU A 69 -14.92 8.06 -4.64
CA LEU A 69 -15.94 8.22 -3.61
C LEU A 69 -15.31 8.69 -2.29
N ASP A 70 -16.11 9.33 -1.46
CA ASP A 70 -15.78 9.53 -0.05
C ASP A 70 -16.23 8.32 0.78
N ALA A 71 -15.53 8.04 1.88
CA ALA A 71 -15.93 6.96 2.77
C ALA A 71 -17.33 7.22 3.34
N GLY A 72 -18.22 6.24 3.25
CA GLY A 72 -19.63 6.35 3.62
C GLY A 72 -20.58 6.66 2.46
N ASP A 73 -20.05 6.95 1.26
CA ASP A 73 -20.89 7.11 0.07
C ASP A 73 -21.61 5.79 -0.26
N VAL A 74 -22.85 5.92 -0.71
CA VAL A 74 -23.71 4.79 -1.10
C VAL A 74 -24.05 4.87 -2.58
N ILE A 75 -23.73 3.81 -3.33
CA ILE A 75 -24.03 3.68 -4.75
C ILE A 75 -25.17 2.68 -4.94
N LYS A 76 -26.15 3.04 -5.76
CA LYS A 76 -27.23 2.13 -6.18
C LYS A 76 -26.90 1.49 -7.51
N VAL A 77 -26.98 0.16 -7.54
CA VAL A 77 -26.84 -0.68 -8.73
C VAL A 77 -28.09 -1.56 -8.86
N GLY A 78 -29.06 -1.11 -9.64
CA GLY A 78 -30.40 -1.70 -9.64
C GLY A 78 -31.06 -1.60 -8.26
N GLU A 79 -31.42 -2.74 -7.67
CA GLU A 79 -32.00 -2.83 -6.32
C GLU A 79 -30.96 -2.98 -5.19
N ILE A 80 -29.67 -3.03 -5.54
CA ILE A 80 -28.56 -3.21 -4.59
C ILE A 80 -28.05 -1.84 -4.17
N GLU A 81 -27.83 -1.64 -2.88
CA GLU A 81 -27.11 -0.51 -2.32
C GLU A 81 -25.74 -0.95 -1.82
N VAL A 82 -24.69 -0.26 -2.23
CA VAL A 82 -23.30 -0.54 -1.82
C VAL A 82 -22.73 0.69 -1.12
N GLU A 83 -22.48 0.59 0.18
CA GLU A 83 -21.74 1.59 0.95
C GLU A 83 -20.25 1.23 0.93
N ILE A 84 -19.41 2.19 0.53
CA ILE A 84 -17.95 2.05 0.60
C ILE A 84 -17.45 2.57 1.94
N VAL A 85 -16.72 1.75 2.68
CA VAL A 85 -16.25 2.08 4.03
C VAL A 85 -14.74 1.93 4.10
N ARG A 86 -14.05 2.93 4.65
CA ARG A 86 -12.60 2.87 4.81
C ARG A 86 -12.19 1.79 5.81
N VAL A 87 -11.08 1.11 5.53
CA VAL A 87 -10.39 0.19 6.43
C VAL A 87 -8.89 0.48 6.43
N ASP A 88 -8.18 0.03 7.44
CA ASP A 88 -6.72 0.12 7.48
C ASP A 88 -6.10 -1.06 6.72
N HIS A 89 -5.14 -0.73 5.87
CA HIS A 89 -4.30 -1.65 5.12
C HIS A 89 -3.00 -0.92 4.75
N ASP A 90 -1.98 -1.60 4.25
CA ASP A 90 -0.75 -0.93 3.82
C ASP A 90 -0.89 -0.21 2.46
N ALA A 91 -1.92 -0.49 1.67
CA ALA A 91 -2.36 0.41 0.61
C ALA A 91 -3.34 1.45 1.18
N TYR A 92 -2.88 2.69 1.34
CA TYR A 92 -3.70 3.75 1.92
C TYR A 92 -4.96 4.01 1.09
N GLY A 93 -6.08 4.24 1.78
CA GLY A 93 -7.37 4.38 1.13
C GLY A 93 -8.05 3.05 0.81
N ALA A 94 -7.64 1.96 1.46
CA ALA A 94 -8.32 0.68 1.35
C ALA A 94 -9.76 0.75 1.86
N ALA A 95 -10.63 -0.04 1.23
CA ALA A 95 -12.06 -0.04 1.49
C ALA A 95 -12.65 -1.44 1.62
N ALA A 96 -13.60 -1.54 2.54
CA ALA A 96 -14.58 -2.60 2.62
C ALA A 96 -15.91 -2.15 2.00
N LEU A 97 -16.79 -3.10 1.72
CA LEU A 97 -18.11 -2.84 1.15
C LEU A 97 -19.20 -3.42 2.05
N ILE A 98 -20.24 -2.61 2.33
CA ILE A 98 -21.47 -3.05 2.96
C ILE A 98 -22.56 -3.05 1.88
N ILE A 99 -23.04 -4.24 1.52
CA ILE A 99 -23.92 -4.49 0.38
C ILE A 99 -25.30 -4.88 0.89
N LYS A 100 -26.30 -4.06 0.59
CA LYS A 100 -27.70 -4.31 0.93
C LYS A 100 -28.46 -4.74 -0.31
N THR A 101 -29.01 -5.93 -0.27
CA THR A 101 -29.96 -6.45 -1.26
C THR A 101 -31.36 -6.50 -0.68
N PRO A 102 -32.42 -6.74 -1.46
CA PRO A 102 -33.78 -6.90 -0.91
C PRO A 102 -33.93 -8.01 0.13
N GLY A 103 -33.02 -9.00 0.15
CA GLY A 103 -33.13 -10.16 1.04
C GLY A 103 -31.97 -10.35 2.01
N HIS A 104 -30.83 -9.74 1.78
CA HIS A 104 -29.60 -10.03 2.55
C HIS A 104 -28.71 -8.81 2.73
N HIS A 105 -27.99 -8.84 3.85
CA HIS A 105 -26.89 -7.93 4.18
C HIS A 105 -25.58 -8.68 3.97
N ILE A 106 -24.76 -8.25 3.02
CA ILE A 106 -23.49 -8.87 2.67
C ILE A 106 -22.38 -7.87 2.95
N THR A 107 -21.30 -8.33 3.54
CA THR A 107 -20.13 -7.50 3.82
C THR A 107 -18.89 -8.13 3.19
N TYR A 108 -18.11 -7.33 2.47
CA TYR A 108 -16.83 -7.69 1.88
C TYR A 108 -15.73 -6.85 2.52
N THR A 109 -14.72 -7.48 3.09
CA THR A 109 -13.70 -6.75 3.86
C THR A 109 -12.68 -6.02 2.98
N GLY A 110 -12.49 -6.42 1.71
CA GLY A 110 -11.23 -6.15 1.06
C GLY A 110 -10.10 -6.76 1.89
N ASP A 111 -8.91 -6.19 1.79
CA ASP A 111 -7.79 -6.51 2.66
C ASP A 111 -7.73 -5.49 3.80
N LEU A 112 -7.44 -5.96 5.00
CA LEU A 112 -7.48 -5.10 6.19
C LEU A 112 -6.52 -5.55 7.29
N ARG A 113 -6.32 -4.66 8.27
CA ARG A 113 -5.53 -4.94 9.49
C ARG A 113 -6.00 -4.10 10.68
N LEU A 114 -5.45 -4.38 11.88
CA LEU A 114 -5.70 -3.62 13.12
C LEU A 114 -4.43 -3.01 13.74
N HIS A 115 -3.30 -3.05 13.04
CA HIS A 115 -2.00 -2.61 13.55
C HIS A 115 -1.31 -1.54 12.69
N GLY A 116 -2.03 -0.91 11.78
CA GLY A 116 -1.57 0.23 11.01
C GLY A 116 -1.91 1.57 11.68
N HIS A 117 -1.57 2.66 11.00
CA HIS A 117 -1.85 4.02 11.50
C HIS A 117 -3.34 4.40 11.51
N ASN A 118 -4.18 3.64 10.81
CA ASN A 118 -5.60 3.91 10.66
C ASN A 118 -6.48 2.75 11.18
N ALA A 119 -6.03 2.02 12.20
CA ALA A 119 -6.74 0.87 12.78
C ALA A 119 -8.19 1.19 13.20
N GLU A 120 -8.46 2.43 13.64
CA GLU A 120 -9.81 2.88 14.00
C GLU A 120 -10.79 2.80 12.83
N ASP A 121 -10.34 2.99 11.59
CA ASP A 121 -11.19 2.84 10.40
C ASP A 121 -11.73 1.41 10.28
N THR A 122 -10.87 0.41 10.53
CA THR A 122 -11.27 -1.00 10.55
C THR A 122 -12.24 -1.30 11.70
N ILE A 123 -12.01 -0.71 12.88
CA ILE A 123 -12.92 -0.86 14.04
C ILE A 123 -14.29 -0.26 13.72
N GLU A 124 -14.35 0.93 13.13
CA GLU A 124 -15.62 1.56 12.73
C GLU A 124 -16.34 0.75 11.64
N PHE A 125 -15.61 0.19 10.68
CA PHE A 125 -16.16 -0.75 9.73
C PHE A 125 -16.80 -1.96 10.42
N CYS A 126 -16.11 -2.60 11.38
CA CYS A 126 -16.66 -3.74 12.13
C CYS A 126 -17.98 -3.40 12.84
N LYS A 127 -18.08 -2.19 13.43
CA LYS A 127 -19.32 -1.72 14.06
C LYS A 127 -20.47 -1.58 13.06
N LYS A 128 -20.20 -1.02 11.87
CA LYS A 128 -21.18 -0.88 10.79
C LYS A 128 -21.63 -2.22 10.21
N ALA A 129 -20.71 -3.18 10.10
CA ALA A 129 -20.93 -4.51 9.55
C ALA A 129 -21.60 -5.48 10.53
N LYS A 130 -21.84 -5.05 11.78
CA LYS A 130 -22.32 -5.91 12.85
C LYS A 130 -23.60 -6.65 12.47
N HIS A 131 -23.62 -7.99 12.75
CA HIS A 131 -24.72 -8.90 12.45
C HIS A 131 -25.07 -9.04 10.96
N THR A 132 -24.07 -8.81 10.06
CA THR A 132 -24.25 -9.09 8.62
C THR A 132 -24.68 -10.54 8.37
N ASP A 133 -25.49 -10.78 7.34
CA ASP A 133 -25.91 -12.16 7.01
C ASP A 133 -24.74 -12.96 6.45
N ILE A 134 -23.89 -12.33 5.60
CA ILE A 134 -22.72 -12.96 4.99
C ILE A 134 -21.53 -12.01 5.12
N LEU A 135 -20.46 -12.51 5.70
CA LEU A 135 -19.16 -11.83 5.73
C LEU A 135 -18.18 -12.55 4.79
N MET A 136 -17.77 -11.88 3.73
CA MET A 136 -16.67 -12.31 2.86
C MET A 136 -15.40 -11.66 3.40
N MET A 137 -14.49 -12.48 3.96
CA MET A 137 -13.34 -11.96 4.72
C MET A 137 -12.02 -12.54 4.25
N GLU A 138 -11.01 -11.67 4.10
CA GLU A 138 -9.64 -12.07 3.82
C GLU A 138 -9.02 -12.92 4.92
N GLY A 139 -8.06 -13.77 4.55
CA GLY A 139 -7.33 -14.61 5.49
C GLY A 139 -5.90 -14.90 5.00
N VAL A 140 -5.19 -13.86 4.54
CA VAL A 140 -3.84 -14.03 4.00
C VAL A 140 -2.88 -14.55 5.06
N SER A 141 -2.91 -13.99 6.26
CA SER A 141 -1.95 -14.32 7.32
C SER A 141 -2.02 -15.79 7.77
N ILE A 142 -3.19 -16.41 7.80
CA ILE A 142 -3.32 -17.83 8.15
C ILE A 142 -2.79 -18.78 7.08
N SER A 143 -2.61 -18.30 5.83
CA SER A 143 -2.03 -19.10 4.75
C SER A 143 -0.56 -19.47 5.01
N PHE A 144 0.15 -18.70 5.82
CA PHE A 144 1.61 -18.76 5.99
C PHE A 144 2.06 -19.08 7.42
N GLY A 145 1.17 -19.59 8.28
CA GLY A 145 1.45 -19.86 9.68
C GLY A 145 2.62 -20.83 9.96
N ASP A 146 3.09 -21.56 8.96
CA ASP A 146 4.20 -22.52 9.08
C ASP A 146 5.55 -21.93 8.63
N ARG A 147 5.64 -20.63 8.31
CA ARG A 147 6.93 -20.02 7.94
C ARG A 147 7.86 -20.02 9.15
N LYS A 148 9.07 -20.57 8.93
CA LYS A 148 10.13 -20.49 9.94
C LYS A 148 10.48 -19.05 10.18
N GLU A 149 10.48 -18.66 11.45
CA GLU A 149 10.99 -17.35 11.85
C GLU A 149 12.49 -17.28 11.56
N VAL A 150 12.92 -16.17 10.96
CA VAL A 150 14.34 -15.84 10.83
C VAL A 150 14.77 -15.26 12.18
N GLU A 151 15.69 -15.93 12.85
CA GLU A 151 16.32 -15.39 14.06
C GLU A 151 17.06 -14.09 13.70
N ASP A 152 17.01 -13.09 14.58
CA ASP A 152 17.64 -11.76 14.43
C ASP A 152 16.95 -10.75 13.49
N GLU A 153 15.78 -11.05 12.94
CA GLU A 153 15.02 -10.05 12.17
C GLU A 153 14.25 -9.11 13.11
N ILE A 154 14.38 -7.79 12.87
CA ILE A 154 13.56 -6.79 13.56
C ILE A 154 12.11 -6.96 13.08
N LYS A 155 11.21 -7.32 13.99
CA LYS A 155 9.78 -7.52 13.70
C LYS A 155 8.95 -6.41 14.36
N PRO A 156 8.62 -5.32 13.66
CA PRO A 156 7.71 -4.32 14.20
C PRO A 156 6.34 -4.91 14.49
N GLU A 157 5.78 -4.58 15.63
CA GLU A 157 4.44 -5.00 16.02
C GLU A 157 3.33 -4.23 15.26
N ASN A 158 3.65 -3.00 14.87
CA ASN A 158 2.73 -2.07 14.21
C ASN A 158 3.52 -1.04 13.39
N GLU A 159 2.80 -0.19 12.64
CA GLU A 159 3.41 0.86 11.82
C GLU A 159 4.19 1.90 12.64
N GLU A 160 3.78 2.19 13.87
CA GLU A 160 4.53 3.13 14.73
C GLU A 160 5.87 2.55 15.17
N ASP A 161 5.94 1.23 15.36
CA ASP A 161 7.22 0.55 15.64
C ASP A 161 8.17 0.67 14.46
N VAL A 162 7.68 0.58 13.21
CA VAL A 162 8.51 0.81 12.02
C VAL A 162 9.16 2.18 12.09
N ILE A 163 8.39 3.24 12.34
CA ILE A 163 8.91 4.60 12.43
C ILE A 163 9.90 4.76 13.58
N ARG A 164 9.59 4.18 14.73
CA ARG A 164 10.46 4.22 15.93
C ARG A 164 11.79 3.52 15.68
N HIS A 165 11.78 2.40 14.98
CA HIS A 165 13.02 1.70 14.60
C HIS A 165 13.85 2.49 13.59
N ILE A 166 13.21 3.15 12.60
CA ILE A 166 13.94 4.04 11.67
C ILE A 166 14.63 5.16 12.47
N ALA A 167 13.90 5.84 13.35
CA ALA A 167 14.47 6.92 14.18
C ALA A 167 15.63 6.42 15.09
N ARG A 168 15.53 5.20 15.60
CA ARG A 168 16.60 4.57 16.36
C ARG A 168 17.84 4.29 15.50
N LEU A 169 17.66 3.76 14.30
CA LEU A 169 18.79 3.53 13.37
C LEU A 169 19.52 4.83 13.02
N GLU A 170 18.78 5.95 12.87
CA GLU A 170 19.41 7.28 12.69
C GLU A 170 20.29 7.69 13.88
N GLN A 171 19.79 7.49 15.10
CA GLN A 171 20.55 7.83 16.33
C GLN A 171 21.79 6.96 16.52
N GLU A 172 21.70 5.68 16.20
CA GLU A 172 22.81 4.72 16.30
C GLU A 172 23.86 4.92 15.18
N ASN A 173 23.50 5.61 14.09
CA ASN A 173 24.36 5.83 12.91
C ASN A 173 24.50 7.31 12.53
N PRO A 174 24.94 8.22 13.44
CA PRO A 174 24.88 9.67 13.24
C PRO A 174 25.74 10.20 12.09
N ASN A 175 26.79 9.48 11.69
CA ASN A 175 27.74 9.88 10.63
C ASN A 175 27.78 8.87 9.48
N ARG A 176 26.69 8.20 9.20
CA ARG A 176 26.59 7.18 8.17
C ARG A 176 25.49 7.55 7.18
N GLN A 177 25.72 7.36 5.90
CA GLN A 177 24.66 7.49 4.91
C GLN A 177 23.56 6.47 5.21
N ILE A 178 22.30 6.94 5.32
CA ILE A 178 21.15 6.09 5.54
C ILE A 178 20.15 6.37 4.42
N THR A 179 19.73 5.30 3.75
CA THR A 179 18.71 5.33 2.71
C THR A 179 17.58 4.38 3.04
N PHE A 180 16.43 4.59 2.43
CA PHE A 180 15.30 3.68 2.58
C PHE A 180 14.54 3.56 1.27
N ASN A 181 13.71 2.54 1.14
CA ASN A 181 12.67 2.49 0.13
C ASN A 181 11.48 1.68 0.67
N GLY A 182 10.30 1.95 0.13
CA GLY A 182 9.05 1.32 0.54
C GLY A 182 8.11 1.08 -0.63
N TYR A 183 7.02 0.38 -0.37
CA TYR A 183 5.97 0.18 -1.36
C TYR A 183 5.15 1.46 -1.53
N PRO A 184 5.08 2.05 -2.75
CA PRO A 184 4.49 3.39 -2.93
C PRO A 184 3.00 3.49 -2.56
N ALA A 185 2.22 2.40 -2.62
CA ALA A 185 0.83 2.43 -2.20
C ALA A 185 0.68 2.63 -0.67
N ASN A 186 1.73 2.32 0.13
CA ASN A 186 1.78 2.64 1.55
C ASN A 186 2.22 4.09 1.79
N VAL A 187 1.58 5.04 1.10
CA VAL A 187 1.91 6.48 1.17
C VAL A 187 1.80 7.03 2.59
N ARG A 188 0.98 6.42 3.46
CA ARG A 188 0.86 6.77 4.88
C ARG A 188 2.16 6.49 5.64
N ARG A 189 2.86 5.38 5.36
CA ARG A 189 4.18 5.09 5.96
C ARG A 189 5.20 6.16 5.56
N PHE A 190 5.22 6.56 4.28
CA PHE A 190 6.10 7.66 3.82
C PHE A 190 5.80 8.98 4.54
N GLU A 191 4.53 9.34 4.69
CA GLU A 191 4.12 10.51 5.47
C GLU A 191 4.67 10.43 6.90
N LYS A 192 4.52 9.29 7.56
CA LYS A 192 4.98 9.10 8.94
C LYS A 192 6.50 9.05 9.08
N ILE A 193 7.22 8.57 8.09
CA ILE A 193 8.69 8.67 8.04
C ILE A 193 9.10 10.14 7.96
N VAL A 194 8.46 10.95 7.09
CA VAL A 194 8.74 12.38 6.96
C VAL A 194 8.49 13.12 8.27
N GLU A 195 7.47 12.75 9.04
CA GLU A 195 7.10 13.40 10.30
C GLU A 195 7.88 12.90 11.52
N GLY A 196 8.31 11.63 11.52
CA GLY A 196 8.75 10.92 12.72
C GLY A 196 10.26 10.72 12.85
N THR A 197 11.07 11.20 11.91
CA THR A 197 12.52 11.00 11.90
C THR A 197 13.27 12.31 12.20
N SER A 198 14.54 12.20 12.59
CA SER A 198 15.34 13.37 13.02
C SER A 198 16.07 14.03 11.85
N ARG A 199 16.41 13.26 10.83
CA ARG A 199 17.04 13.78 9.61
C ARG A 199 16.02 14.41 8.68
N THR A 200 16.48 15.30 7.82
CA THR A 200 15.63 15.79 6.71
C THR A 200 15.35 14.64 5.76
N VAL A 201 14.09 14.22 5.67
CA VAL A 201 13.66 13.16 4.75
C VAL A 201 13.57 13.74 3.34
N VAL A 202 14.15 13.02 2.36
CA VAL A 202 14.11 13.40 0.94
C VAL A 202 13.54 12.23 0.14
N LEU A 203 12.42 12.47 -0.52
CA LEU A 203 11.73 11.47 -1.32
C LEU A 203 12.15 11.54 -2.79
N GLU A 204 12.00 10.45 -3.52
CA GLU A 204 12.04 10.52 -4.97
C GLU A 204 10.86 11.36 -5.47
N ALA A 205 11.04 12.15 -6.53
CA ALA A 205 10.09 13.17 -6.97
C ALA A 205 8.66 12.65 -7.18
N THR A 206 8.51 11.43 -7.74
CA THR A 206 7.18 10.85 -7.97
C THR A 206 6.48 10.48 -6.66
N MET A 207 7.24 10.06 -5.65
CA MET A 207 6.70 9.77 -4.32
C MET A 207 6.34 11.05 -3.56
N ALA A 208 7.16 12.11 -3.70
CA ALA A 208 6.83 13.42 -3.14
C ALA A 208 5.56 14.02 -3.76
N ALA A 209 5.39 13.88 -5.08
CA ALA A 209 4.17 14.29 -5.78
C ALA A 209 2.95 13.49 -5.31
N LEU A 210 3.08 12.17 -5.14
CA LEU A 210 1.99 11.34 -4.59
C LEU A 210 1.62 11.74 -3.17
N LEU A 211 2.60 11.98 -2.32
CA LEU A 211 2.37 12.45 -0.94
C LEU A 211 1.60 13.77 -0.93
N LYS A 212 1.99 14.72 -1.80
CA LYS A 212 1.29 16.00 -1.96
C LYS A 212 -0.12 15.82 -2.50
N GLU A 213 -0.34 14.96 -3.50
CA GLU A 213 -1.66 14.69 -4.07
C GLU A 213 -2.61 14.12 -3.01
N VAL A 214 -2.15 13.17 -2.18
CA VAL A 214 -2.98 12.45 -1.20
C VAL A 214 -3.20 13.27 0.08
N PHE A 215 -2.16 13.89 0.63
CA PHE A 215 -2.22 14.54 1.96
C PHE A 215 -2.10 16.06 1.93
N GLN A 216 -1.91 16.66 0.76
CA GLN A 216 -1.64 18.10 0.61
C GLN A 216 -0.41 18.54 1.44
N LYS A 217 0.61 17.65 1.55
CA LYS A 217 1.85 17.87 2.29
C LYS A 217 3.03 17.92 1.34
N ASP A 218 3.84 18.95 1.48
CA ASP A 218 5.11 19.05 0.77
C ASP A 218 6.21 18.30 1.55
N ALA A 219 7.16 17.71 0.81
CA ALA A 219 8.37 17.08 1.34
C ALA A 219 9.57 17.49 0.50
N HIS A 220 10.77 17.46 1.08
CA HIS A 220 11.99 17.55 0.27
C HIS A 220 12.06 16.38 -0.70
N TYR A 221 12.55 16.64 -1.90
CA TYR A 221 12.62 15.64 -2.95
C TYR A 221 13.85 15.78 -3.84
N TYR A 222 14.15 14.74 -4.60
CA TYR A 222 15.17 14.74 -5.62
C TYR A 222 14.64 14.11 -6.92
N TYR A 223 15.25 14.46 -8.04
CA TYR A 223 15.00 13.80 -9.32
C TYR A 223 16.07 12.77 -9.61
N ARG A 224 15.66 11.62 -10.10
CA ARG A 224 16.57 10.66 -10.74
C ARG A 224 17.16 11.25 -12.01
N ASP A 225 18.32 10.71 -12.43
CA ASP A 225 18.97 11.14 -13.67
C ASP A 225 18.01 10.98 -14.87
N GLY A 226 17.75 12.08 -15.59
CA GLY A 226 16.87 12.10 -16.76
C GLY A 226 15.37 12.07 -16.47
N ALA A 227 14.93 12.08 -15.21
CA ALA A 227 13.51 12.15 -14.88
C ALA A 227 12.91 13.51 -15.30
N PRO A 228 11.66 13.52 -15.80
CA PRO A 228 10.97 14.75 -16.14
C PRO A 228 10.67 15.56 -14.87
N LYS A 229 10.71 16.90 -15.02
CA LYS A 229 10.29 17.79 -13.93
C LYS A 229 8.78 17.72 -13.76
N LEU A 230 8.33 17.82 -12.51
CA LEU A 230 6.93 17.80 -12.10
C LEU A 230 6.54 19.21 -11.63
N ASP A 231 5.59 19.84 -12.33
CA ASP A 231 5.19 21.23 -12.09
C ASP A 231 4.48 21.43 -10.74
N GLU A 232 3.91 20.36 -10.19
CA GLU A 232 3.21 20.36 -8.91
C GLU A 232 4.13 20.46 -7.68
N LEU A 233 5.44 20.20 -7.83
CA LEU A 233 6.39 20.25 -6.73
C LEU A 233 6.98 21.64 -6.54
N ASP A 234 7.21 22.05 -5.28
CA ASP A 234 7.86 23.32 -4.94
C ASP A 234 9.38 23.23 -5.22
N PRO A 235 9.91 23.99 -6.20
CA PRO A 235 11.34 23.93 -6.54
C PRO A 235 12.29 24.28 -5.40
N THR A 236 11.82 24.98 -4.36
CA THR A 236 12.65 25.33 -3.21
C THR A 236 12.97 24.13 -2.30
N LEU A 237 12.23 23.03 -2.45
CA LEU A 237 12.42 21.79 -1.68
C LEU A 237 13.27 20.75 -2.41
N GLU A 238 13.71 21.06 -3.64
CA GLU A 238 14.56 20.16 -4.41
C GLU A 238 15.96 20.05 -3.79
N ILE A 239 16.43 18.84 -3.57
CA ILE A 239 17.79 18.51 -3.17
C ILE A 239 18.47 17.80 -4.34
N SER A 240 19.69 18.21 -4.71
CA SER A 240 20.37 17.56 -5.82
C SER A 240 20.75 16.12 -5.49
N TYR A 241 20.63 15.21 -6.45
CA TYR A 241 21.01 13.80 -6.27
C TYR A 241 22.48 13.66 -5.84
N GLN A 242 23.37 14.49 -6.40
CA GLN A 242 24.78 14.52 -6.02
C GLN A 242 24.98 14.87 -4.53
N THR A 243 24.22 15.84 -4.01
CA THR A 243 24.24 16.20 -2.58
C THR A 243 23.87 15.00 -1.70
N LEU A 244 22.87 14.21 -2.09
CA LEU A 244 22.44 13.02 -1.35
C LEU A 244 23.48 11.91 -1.38
N LEU A 245 24.15 11.71 -2.51
CA LEU A 245 25.22 10.71 -2.64
C LEU A 245 26.44 11.04 -1.76
N GLU A 246 26.72 12.32 -1.52
CA GLU A 246 27.85 12.79 -0.72
C GLU A 246 27.52 12.93 0.78
N ASP A 247 26.23 12.98 1.14
CA ASP A 247 25.82 13.19 2.53
C ASP A 247 25.93 11.94 3.40
N THR A 248 26.32 12.14 4.65
CA THR A 248 26.48 11.05 5.63
C THR A 248 25.67 11.26 6.92
N SER A 249 24.99 12.41 7.09
CA SER A 249 24.42 12.74 8.39
C SER A 249 23.14 13.58 8.38
N LYS A 250 22.92 14.35 7.32
CA LYS A 250 21.83 15.32 7.28
C LYS A 250 20.53 14.73 6.75
N TYR A 251 20.63 13.81 5.79
CA TYR A 251 19.47 13.29 5.07
C TYR A 251 19.21 11.82 5.38
N LEU A 252 17.91 11.49 5.46
CA LEU A 252 17.36 10.14 5.26
C LEU A 252 16.62 10.19 3.94
N TRP A 253 17.10 9.47 2.91
CA TRP A 253 16.53 9.64 1.60
C TRP A 253 16.11 8.33 0.93
N GLN A 254 15.07 8.42 0.09
CA GLN A 254 14.52 7.29 -0.63
C GLN A 254 15.45 6.92 -1.80
N ALA A 255 16.06 5.74 -1.75
CA ALA A 255 16.86 5.17 -2.84
C ALA A 255 16.00 4.15 -3.59
N VAL A 256 15.68 4.44 -4.85
CA VAL A 256 14.80 3.60 -5.69
C VAL A 256 15.54 2.82 -6.77
N ASP A 257 16.74 3.28 -7.15
CA ASP A 257 17.61 2.66 -8.15
C ASP A 257 19.08 3.02 -7.88
N HIS A 258 19.99 2.57 -8.76
CA HIS A 258 21.41 2.91 -8.71
C HIS A 258 22.09 2.69 -7.35
N PHE A 259 21.75 1.58 -6.68
CA PHE A 259 22.30 1.22 -5.37
C PHE A 259 23.83 1.09 -5.40
N GLU A 260 24.42 0.80 -6.58
CA GLU A 260 25.87 0.77 -6.77
C GLU A 260 26.55 2.13 -6.55
N ARG A 261 25.81 3.23 -6.55
CA ARG A 261 26.29 4.61 -6.31
C ARG A 261 26.26 5.02 -4.84
N LEU A 262 25.61 4.24 -3.97
CA LEU A 262 25.60 4.50 -2.53
C LEU A 262 27.00 4.35 -1.94
N GLN A 263 27.23 5.03 -0.82
CA GLN A 263 28.51 4.97 -0.16
C GLN A 263 28.79 3.57 0.41
N GLU A 264 30.04 3.11 0.28
CA GLU A 264 30.48 1.88 0.93
C GLU A 264 30.27 1.97 2.44
N GLY A 265 29.70 0.93 3.03
CA GLY A 265 29.34 0.90 4.44
C GLY A 265 28.08 1.69 4.81
N SER A 266 27.32 2.18 3.84
CA SER A 266 26.01 2.81 4.10
C SER A 266 24.99 1.80 4.64
N LEU A 267 23.85 2.31 5.13
CA LEU A 267 22.73 1.52 5.63
C LEU A 267 21.53 1.73 4.71
N TYR A 268 20.92 0.65 4.26
CA TYR A 268 19.70 0.66 3.45
C TYR A 268 18.55 -0.04 4.20
N ILE A 269 17.47 0.70 4.41
CA ILE A 269 16.24 0.21 5.04
C ILE A 269 15.25 -0.22 3.97
N HIS A 270 14.94 -1.51 3.93
CA HIS A 270 14.00 -2.11 2.99
C HIS A 270 12.62 -2.27 3.66
N SER A 271 11.65 -1.47 3.23
CA SER A 271 10.32 -1.40 3.84
C SER A 271 9.24 -1.79 2.84
N ASP A 272 9.19 -3.09 2.48
CA ASP A 272 8.32 -3.68 1.47
C ASP A 272 8.49 -3.07 0.06
N ALA A 273 9.69 -2.59 -0.25
CA ALA A 273 10.04 -2.11 -1.59
C ALA A 273 10.22 -3.28 -2.58
N GLN A 274 10.23 -2.98 -3.86
CA GLN A 274 10.70 -3.93 -4.87
C GLN A 274 12.23 -3.99 -4.88
N PRO A 275 12.82 -5.19 -5.03
CA PRO A 275 12.19 -6.52 -5.10
C PRO A 275 11.65 -6.97 -3.74
N LEU A 276 10.43 -7.54 -3.72
CA LEU A 276 9.65 -7.73 -2.47
C LEU A 276 10.16 -8.84 -1.54
N GLY A 277 10.84 -9.85 -2.04
CA GLY A 277 11.33 -10.97 -1.24
C GLY A 277 11.72 -12.19 -2.08
N ASP A 278 11.96 -13.32 -1.44
CA ASP A 278 12.53 -14.55 -2.04
C ASP A 278 11.77 -15.10 -3.26
N PHE A 279 10.50 -14.76 -3.41
CA PHE A 279 9.70 -15.16 -4.58
C PHE A 279 9.96 -14.27 -5.81
N ASP A 280 10.61 -13.11 -5.64
CA ASP A 280 11.00 -12.22 -6.74
C ASP A 280 12.39 -12.64 -7.26
N PRO A 281 12.54 -13.00 -8.54
CA PRO A 281 13.81 -13.43 -9.10
C PRO A 281 14.92 -12.37 -9.03
N ASN A 282 14.57 -11.10 -8.83
CA ASN A 282 15.53 -10.01 -8.68
C ASN A 282 16.00 -9.83 -7.23
N TYR A 283 15.39 -10.50 -6.25
CA TYR A 283 15.69 -10.26 -4.83
C TYR A 283 17.10 -10.70 -4.45
N GLN A 284 17.52 -11.92 -4.82
CA GLN A 284 18.88 -12.38 -4.52
C GLN A 284 19.96 -11.57 -5.25
N PRO A 285 19.84 -11.25 -6.56
CA PRO A 285 20.77 -10.33 -7.23
C PRO A 285 20.88 -8.97 -6.57
N PHE A 286 19.78 -8.45 -6.02
CA PHE A 286 19.76 -7.20 -5.27
C PHE A 286 20.54 -7.30 -3.97
N LEU A 287 20.34 -8.37 -3.18
CA LEU A 287 21.11 -8.61 -1.95
C LEU A 287 22.61 -8.78 -2.24
N ASP A 288 22.97 -9.50 -3.31
CA ASP A 288 24.36 -9.70 -3.73
C ASP A 288 25.02 -8.36 -4.09
N LEU A 289 24.31 -7.46 -4.78
CA LEU A 289 24.80 -6.10 -5.09
C LEU A 289 25.07 -5.30 -3.82
N LEU A 290 24.15 -5.31 -2.85
CA LEU A 290 24.33 -4.61 -1.58
C LEU A 290 25.52 -5.17 -0.80
N ALA A 291 25.66 -6.49 -0.76
CA ALA A 291 26.78 -7.16 -0.10
C ALA A 291 28.14 -6.83 -0.75
N GLU A 292 28.21 -6.82 -2.09
CA GLU A 292 29.42 -6.43 -2.85
C GLU A 292 29.86 -4.99 -2.51
N LYS A 293 28.91 -4.09 -2.28
CA LYS A 293 29.13 -2.69 -1.90
C LYS A 293 29.29 -2.49 -0.40
N HIS A 294 29.28 -3.55 0.40
CA HIS A 294 29.28 -3.50 1.87
C HIS A 294 28.18 -2.60 2.45
N ILE A 295 27.02 -2.53 1.76
CA ILE A 295 25.83 -1.82 2.23
C ILE A 295 25.09 -2.73 3.21
N GLU A 296 24.87 -2.25 4.42
CA GLU A 296 24.06 -2.99 5.40
C GLU A 296 22.61 -2.96 5.00
N PHE A 297 22.02 -4.15 4.86
CA PHE A 297 20.61 -4.33 4.54
C PHE A 297 19.81 -4.55 5.82
N VAL A 298 18.81 -3.70 6.07
CA VAL A 298 17.90 -3.82 7.20
C VAL A 298 16.47 -3.94 6.65
N ARG A 299 15.85 -5.12 6.80
CA ARG A 299 14.43 -5.28 6.51
C ARG A 299 13.61 -4.74 7.67
N LEU A 300 12.71 -3.80 7.39
CA LEU A 300 11.93 -3.11 8.42
C LEU A 300 10.55 -2.74 7.89
N SER A 301 9.59 -3.62 8.16
CA SER A 301 8.20 -3.44 7.75
C SER A 301 7.25 -4.17 8.69
N CYS A 302 5.97 -3.89 8.60
CA CYS A 302 4.93 -4.71 9.21
C CYS A 302 3.88 -5.08 8.16
N SER A 303 3.19 -6.21 8.39
CA SER A 303 2.23 -6.78 7.44
C SER A 303 1.12 -5.79 7.05
N GLY A 304 0.71 -5.81 5.80
CA GLY A 304 -0.50 -5.14 5.32
C GLY A 304 -1.79 -5.82 5.78
N HIS A 305 -1.73 -7.11 6.11
CA HIS A 305 -2.88 -7.95 6.46
C HIS A 305 -3.02 -8.16 7.95
N ALA A 306 -4.27 -8.36 8.41
CA ALA A 306 -4.58 -8.66 9.80
C ALA A 306 -3.78 -9.86 10.32
N LYS A 307 -3.28 -9.77 11.55
CA LYS A 307 -2.66 -10.91 12.23
C LYS A 307 -3.71 -12.00 12.48
N PRO A 308 -3.34 -13.27 12.64
CA PRO A 308 -4.31 -14.35 12.91
C PRO A 308 -5.26 -14.01 14.06
N ASP A 309 -4.75 -13.55 15.21
CA ASP A 309 -5.56 -13.17 16.37
C ASP A 309 -6.49 -11.96 16.06
N ASP A 310 -6.08 -11.07 15.17
CA ASP A 310 -6.89 -9.93 14.75
C ASP A 310 -8.03 -10.35 13.82
N LEU A 311 -7.85 -11.39 12.99
CA LEU A 311 -8.94 -11.97 12.20
C LEU A 311 -10.06 -12.49 13.13
N ASP A 312 -9.72 -13.23 14.19
CA ASP A 312 -10.68 -13.70 15.20
C ASP A 312 -11.40 -12.53 15.89
N ARG A 313 -10.66 -11.47 16.23
CA ARG A 313 -11.24 -10.26 16.83
C ARG A 313 -12.22 -9.57 15.90
N ILE A 314 -11.91 -9.46 14.60
CA ILE A 314 -12.77 -8.86 13.59
C ILE A 314 -14.07 -9.67 13.46
N ILE A 315 -13.97 -11.00 13.37
CA ILE A 315 -15.13 -11.90 13.33
C ILE A 315 -15.99 -11.71 14.57
N ALA A 316 -15.38 -11.68 15.76
CA ALA A 316 -16.08 -11.48 17.03
C ALA A 316 -16.74 -10.09 17.15
N MET A 317 -16.18 -9.04 16.55
CA MET A 317 -16.81 -7.71 16.53
C MET A 317 -17.99 -7.66 15.57
N ILE A 318 -17.92 -8.31 14.42
CA ILE A 318 -18.96 -8.31 13.39
C ILE A 318 -20.10 -9.27 13.74
N GLU A 319 -19.81 -10.43 14.35
CA GLU A 319 -20.79 -11.47 14.66
C GLU A 319 -21.64 -11.87 13.43
N PRO A 320 -21.02 -12.31 12.30
CA PRO A 320 -21.74 -12.62 11.09
C PRO A 320 -22.55 -13.92 11.24
N LYS A 321 -23.65 -14.05 10.48
CA LYS A 321 -24.41 -15.32 10.45
C LYS A 321 -23.72 -16.40 9.61
N CYS A 322 -23.00 -15.99 8.58
CA CYS A 322 -22.22 -16.86 7.70
C CYS A 322 -20.89 -16.19 7.38
N LEU A 323 -19.79 -16.93 7.56
CA LEU A 323 -18.45 -16.50 7.16
C LEU A 323 -18.04 -17.20 5.88
N VAL A 324 -17.56 -16.42 4.90
CA VAL A 324 -17.01 -16.91 3.64
C VAL A 324 -15.54 -16.46 3.56
N PRO A 325 -14.57 -17.34 3.86
CA PRO A 325 -13.16 -17.03 3.72
C PRO A 325 -12.79 -16.77 2.25
N ILE A 326 -12.07 -15.67 2.03
CA ILE A 326 -11.51 -15.32 0.72
C ILE A 326 -10.04 -14.96 0.90
N HIS A 327 -9.29 -14.84 -0.20
CA HIS A 327 -7.88 -14.42 -0.23
C HIS A 327 -7.02 -15.22 0.77
N THR A 328 -7.22 -16.53 0.81
CA THR A 328 -6.47 -17.46 1.68
C THR A 328 -6.26 -18.80 1.02
N LEU A 329 -5.13 -19.45 1.32
CA LEU A 329 -4.83 -20.82 0.91
C LEU A 329 -5.38 -21.87 1.90
N LYS A 330 -5.83 -21.43 3.09
CA LYS A 330 -6.31 -22.30 4.18
C LYS A 330 -7.68 -21.82 4.69
N PRO A 331 -8.73 -21.82 3.83
CA PRO A 331 -10.04 -21.29 4.21
C PRO A 331 -10.67 -22.04 5.41
N GLU A 332 -10.30 -23.29 5.62
CA GLU A 332 -10.76 -24.12 6.73
C GLU A 332 -10.28 -23.66 8.11
N LEU A 333 -9.26 -22.79 8.17
CA LEU A 333 -8.76 -22.23 9.42
C LEU A 333 -9.49 -20.95 9.84
N LEU A 334 -10.25 -20.32 8.94
CA LEU A 334 -11.06 -19.16 9.26
C LEU A 334 -12.50 -19.61 9.55
N VAL A 335 -12.88 -19.64 10.80
CA VAL A 335 -14.18 -20.17 11.27
C VAL A 335 -14.96 -19.12 12.06
N ASN A 336 -16.32 -19.26 12.01
CA ASN A 336 -17.26 -18.37 12.69
C ASN A 336 -17.72 -19.00 14.02
#